data_2a6d32174b891e1727e621ada4dc8086
#
_entry.id   2a6d32174b891e1727e621ada4dc8086
#
_cell.length_a   1.000
_cell.length_b   1.000
_cell.length_c   1.000
_cell.angle_alpha   90.00
_cell.angle_beta   90.00
_cell.angle_gamma   90.00
#
_symmetry.space_group_name_H-M   'P 1'
#
loop_
_entity.id
_entity.type
_entity.pdbx_description
1 polymer ?
#
loop_
_entity_poly.entity_id
_entity_poly.type
_entity_poly.pdbx_seq_one_letter_code
_entity_poly.pdbx_strand_id
1 'polypeptide(L)'
;KWNDNGKITTFSPSTYKIPAVSDIPKKFNVEIYKEGKNVEDVVNKSKTTGEPPLMLAMSVFFAIKDAISSVSNYKKIPKLDAPATAENVLLSIKELKKN
;
A
#
# COMPACT_ATOMS: atom_id res chain seq x y z
N LYS A 1 2.84 11.57 -7.60
CA LYS A 1 2.58 11.58 -9.05
C LYS A 1 3.86 11.87 -9.81
N TRP A 2 3.95 11.36 -11.01
CA TRP A 2 5.05 11.58 -11.95
C TRP A 2 4.54 12.39 -13.15
N ASN A 3 5.36 13.21 -13.73
CA ASN A 3 5.09 13.82 -15.02
C ASN A 3 5.62 12.95 -16.16
N ASP A 4 5.33 13.34 -17.41
CA ASP A 4 5.71 12.59 -18.61
C ASP A 4 7.24 12.46 -18.79
N ASN A 5 8.01 13.31 -18.13
CA ASN A 5 9.48 13.28 -18.12
C ASN A 5 10.06 12.41 -16.98
N GLY A 6 9.23 11.66 -16.27
CA GLY A 6 9.65 10.80 -15.16
C GLY A 6 10.05 11.55 -13.87
N LYS A 7 9.70 12.85 -13.75
CA LYS A 7 10.01 13.65 -12.55
C LYS A 7 8.86 13.58 -11.55
N ILE A 8 9.19 13.35 -10.27
CA ILE A 8 8.19 13.41 -9.18
C ILE A 8 7.65 14.83 -9.04
N THR A 9 6.33 14.96 -8.97
CA THR A 9 5.62 16.23 -8.76
C THR A 9 5.03 16.36 -7.36
N THR A 10 4.91 15.25 -6.61
CA THR A 10 4.39 15.19 -5.23
C THR A 10 5.53 14.96 -4.24
N PHE A 11 6.41 15.97 -4.08
CA PHE A 11 7.63 15.85 -3.28
C PHE A 11 7.72 16.81 -2.08
N SER A 12 6.64 17.53 -1.80
CA SER A 12 6.62 18.51 -0.70
C SER A 12 5.28 18.44 0.06
N PRO A 13 5.21 18.99 1.29
CA PRO A 13 3.96 19.01 2.06
C PRO A 13 2.80 19.71 1.35
N SER A 14 3.08 20.66 0.45
CA SER A 14 2.07 21.37 -0.33
C SER A 14 1.55 20.58 -1.55
N THR A 15 2.30 19.60 -2.01
CA THR A 15 1.97 18.81 -3.22
C THR A 15 1.61 17.35 -2.91
N TYR A 16 1.95 16.85 -1.72
CA TYR A 16 1.63 15.52 -1.25
C TYR A 16 0.51 15.56 -0.21
N LYS A 17 -0.60 14.86 -0.46
CA LYS A 17 -1.70 14.78 0.50
C LYS A 17 -1.28 13.92 1.70
N ILE A 18 -1.19 14.54 2.88
CA ILE A 18 -1.03 13.82 4.15
C ILE A 18 -2.42 13.29 4.56
N PRO A 19 -2.55 12.04 5.04
CA PRO A 19 -3.81 11.51 5.54
C PRO A 19 -4.40 12.42 6.62
N ALA A 20 -5.69 12.73 6.49
CA ALA A 20 -6.45 13.48 7.49
C ALA A 20 -7.07 12.54 8.53
N VAL A 21 -7.57 13.09 9.62
CA VAL A 21 -8.26 12.30 10.66
C VAL A 21 -9.44 11.52 10.08
N SER A 22 -10.15 12.07 9.10
CA SER A 22 -11.24 11.40 8.38
C SER A 22 -10.81 10.17 7.56
N ASP A 23 -9.53 10.05 7.26
CA ASP A 23 -8.97 8.92 6.49
C ASP A 23 -8.63 7.72 7.39
N ILE A 24 -8.72 7.88 8.73
CA ILE A 24 -8.48 6.80 9.68
C ILE A 24 -9.61 5.77 9.58
N PRO A 25 -9.30 4.47 9.47
CA PRO A 25 -10.32 3.42 9.48
C PRO A 25 -11.16 3.46 10.75
N LYS A 26 -12.46 3.17 10.64
CA LYS A 26 -13.37 3.09 11.80
C LYS A 26 -12.90 2.09 12.86
N LYS A 27 -12.22 1.03 12.42
CA LYS A 27 -11.60 0.02 13.28
C LYS A 27 -10.09 0.07 13.06
N PHE A 28 -9.38 0.61 14.04
CA PHE A 28 -7.94 0.82 13.99
C PHE A 28 -7.31 0.27 15.27
N ASN A 29 -6.94 -1.01 15.24
CA ASN A 29 -6.30 -1.69 16.36
C ASN A 29 -4.80 -1.72 16.11
N VAL A 30 -4.02 -1.23 17.06
CA VAL A 30 -2.56 -1.25 17.01
C VAL A 30 -2.06 -1.82 18.33
N GLU A 31 -1.27 -2.87 18.26
CA GLU A 31 -0.66 -3.50 19.42
C GLU A 31 0.84 -3.72 19.18
N ILE A 32 1.62 -3.53 20.23
CA ILE A 32 3.04 -3.88 20.19
C ILE A 32 3.17 -5.36 20.53
N TYR A 33 3.83 -6.10 19.65
CA TYR A 33 4.11 -7.52 19.88
C TYR A 33 5.10 -7.70 21.03
N LYS A 34 4.58 -8.04 22.21
CA LYS A 34 5.34 -8.09 23.47
C LYS A 34 6.35 -9.25 23.55
N GLU A 35 6.09 -10.33 22.84
CA GLU A 35 6.95 -11.52 22.84
C GLU A 35 8.03 -11.49 21.76
N GLY A 36 8.08 -10.42 20.97
CA GLY A 36 9.08 -10.22 19.94
C GLY A 36 10.48 -10.12 20.53
N LYS A 37 11.34 -11.03 20.12
CA LYS A 37 12.77 -11.02 20.49
C LYS A 37 13.59 -11.05 19.21
N ASN A 38 14.69 -10.31 19.19
CA ASN A 38 15.68 -10.50 18.15
C ASN A 38 16.51 -11.75 18.46
N VAL A 39 16.57 -12.68 17.52
CA VAL A 39 17.34 -13.92 17.65
C VAL A 39 18.84 -13.59 17.60
N GLU A 40 19.21 -12.62 16.79
CA GLU A 40 20.61 -12.20 16.63
C GLU A 40 21.09 -11.31 17.79
N ASP A 41 22.34 -11.46 18.12
CA ASP A 41 23.01 -10.63 19.15
C ASP A 41 23.50 -9.32 18.50
N VAL A 42 22.62 -8.34 18.52
CA VAL A 42 22.87 -7.01 17.97
C VAL A 42 22.78 -5.94 19.06
N VAL A 43 23.37 -4.77 18.78
CA VAL A 43 23.37 -3.65 19.71
C VAL A 43 21.94 -3.30 20.14
N ASN A 44 21.70 -3.32 21.44
CA ASN A 44 20.39 -3.07 22.07
C ASN A 44 19.24 -3.91 21.49
N LYS A 45 19.52 -5.06 20.95
CA LYS A 45 18.52 -5.93 20.27
C LYS A 45 17.73 -5.19 19.18
N SER A 46 18.34 -4.16 18.60
CA SER A 46 17.73 -3.34 17.55
C SER A 46 17.53 -4.12 16.25
N LYS A 47 16.60 -3.62 15.44
CA LYS A 47 16.34 -4.12 14.07
C LYS A 47 16.36 -2.96 13.09
N THR A 48 16.64 -3.26 11.84
CA THR A 48 16.51 -2.30 10.74
C THR A 48 15.09 -1.75 10.66
N THR A 49 14.94 -0.43 10.60
CA THR A 49 13.63 0.25 10.59
C THR A 49 13.28 0.87 9.23
N GLY A 50 14.22 0.94 8.29
CA GLY A 50 14.03 1.59 6.98
C GLY A 50 13.22 0.76 6.00
N GLU A 51 13.47 -0.54 5.91
CA GLU A 51 12.82 -1.44 4.94
C GLU A 51 11.42 -1.89 5.34
N PRO A 52 11.10 -2.20 6.61
CA PRO A 52 9.77 -2.64 7.00
C PRO A 52 8.61 -1.73 6.54
N PRO A 53 8.72 -0.39 6.56
CA PRO A 53 7.68 0.48 6.02
C PRO A 53 7.35 0.25 4.56
N LEU A 54 8.33 -0.10 3.72
CA LEU A 54 8.10 -0.45 2.31
C LEU A 54 7.28 -1.74 2.21
N MET A 55 7.66 -2.79 2.94
CA MET A 55 6.95 -4.07 2.93
C MET A 55 5.52 -3.93 3.45
N LEU A 56 5.31 -3.12 4.49
CA LEU A 56 3.98 -2.83 5.02
C LEU A 56 3.11 -2.06 4.01
N ALA A 57 3.67 -1.09 3.30
CA ALA A 57 2.97 -0.39 2.22
C ALA A 57 2.58 -1.34 1.08
N MET A 58 3.46 -2.24 0.70
CA MET A 58 3.18 -3.27 -0.33
C MET A 58 2.05 -4.21 0.10
N SER A 59 1.91 -4.55 1.38
CA SER A 59 0.84 -5.41 1.87
C SER A 59 -0.54 -4.83 1.58
N VAL A 60 -0.71 -3.52 1.75
CA VAL A 60 -1.97 -2.82 1.44
C VAL A 60 -2.25 -2.83 -0.07
N PHE A 61 -1.22 -2.54 -0.89
CA PHE A 61 -1.35 -2.55 -2.34
C PHE A 61 -1.79 -3.93 -2.86
N PHE A 62 -1.17 -4.99 -2.37
CA PHE A 62 -1.51 -6.35 -2.77
C PHE A 62 -2.87 -6.80 -2.23
N ALA A 63 -3.28 -6.37 -1.04
CA ALA A 63 -4.63 -6.63 -0.54
C ALA A 63 -5.71 -5.99 -1.44
N ILE A 64 -5.48 -4.76 -1.91
CA ILE A 64 -6.36 -4.11 -2.88
C ILE A 64 -6.39 -4.88 -4.20
N LYS A 65 -5.23 -5.29 -4.70
CA LYS A 65 -5.13 -6.07 -5.95
C LYS A 65 -5.84 -7.41 -5.84
N ASP A 66 -5.73 -8.10 -4.71
CA ASP A 66 -6.43 -9.34 -4.43
C ASP A 66 -7.95 -9.13 -4.41
N ALA A 67 -8.42 -8.09 -3.72
CA ALA A 67 -9.83 -7.72 -3.71
C ALA A 67 -10.37 -7.43 -5.12
N ILE A 68 -9.59 -6.79 -5.99
CA ILE A 68 -9.98 -6.59 -7.40
C ILE A 68 -10.07 -7.93 -8.13
N SER A 69 -9.14 -8.86 -7.87
CA SER A 69 -9.15 -10.21 -8.50
C SER A 69 -10.45 -10.97 -8.22
N SER A 70 -11.03 -10.78 -7.03
CA SER A 70 -12.28 -11.43 -6.64
C SER A 70 -13.46 -11.08 -7.55
N VAL A 71 -13.44 -9.92 -8.22
CA VAL A 71 -14.47 -9.49 -9.17
C VAL A 71 -14.60 -10.45 -10.35
N SER A 72 -13.51 -11.11 -10.72
CA SER A 72 -13.46 -12.14 -11.79
C SER A 72 -13.50 -13.58 -11.23
N ASN A 73 -13.83 -13.75 -9.94
CA ASN A 73 -13.67 -15.04 -9.24
C ASN A 73 -12.24 -15.59 -9.38
N TYR A 74 -11.22 -14.72 -9.31
CA TYR A 74 -9.80 -15.05 -9.44
C TYR A 74 -9.38 -15.69 -10.77
N LYS A 75 -10.24 -15.58 -11.81
CA LYS A 75 -9.93 -16.14 -13.13
C LYS A 75 -9.00 -15.27 -13.95
N LYS A 76 -8.85 -13.99 -13.57
CA LYS A 76 -8.02 -13.01 -14.27
C LYS A 76 -7.16 -12.25 -13.27
N ILE A 77 -5.95 -11.90 -13.69
CA ILE A 77 -5.04 -11.05 -12.92
C ILE A 77 -5.34 -9.58 -13.24
N PRO A 78 -5.70 -8.76 -12.25
CA PRO A 78 -5.97 -7.35 -12.50
C PRO A 78 -4.68 -6.59 -12.82
N LYS A 79 -4.77 -5.69 -13.78
CA LYS A 79 -3.74 -4.69 -14.02
C LYS A 79 -4.01 -3.50 -13.09
N LEU A 80 -3.24 -3.38 -12.04
CA LEU A 80 -3.32 -2.27 -11.09
C LEU A 80 -1.97 -1.57 -11.04
N ASP A 81 -1.94 -0.31 -11.43
CA ASP A 81 -0.76 0.53 -11.38
C ASP A 81 -0.66 1.24 -10.02
N ALA A 82 0.57 1.43 -9.55
CA ALA A 82 0.83 2.24 -8.36
C ALA A 82 0.90 3.73 -8.73
N PRO A 83 0.38 4.61 -7.86
CA PRO A 83 -0.34 4.32 -6.61
C PRO A 83 -1.75 3.78 -6.86
N ALA A 84 -2.26 2.94 -5.95
CA ALA A 84 -3.61 2.38 -6.02
C ALA A 84 -4.67 3.45 -5.67
N THR A 85 -4.80 4.46 -6.51
CA THR A 85 -5.82 5.51 -6.39
C THR A 85 -7.22 4.94 -6.66
N ALA A 86 -8.26 5.61 -6.19
CA ALA A 86 -9.64 5.22 -6.48
C ALA A 86 -9.90 5.11 -7.99
N GLU A 87 -9.29 5.99 -8.79
CA GLU A 87 -9.37 5.95 -10.25
C GLU A 87 -8.72 4.68 -10.82
N ASN A 88 -7.47 4.36 -10.43
CA ASN A 88 -6.77 3.17 -10.90
C ASN A 88 -7.50 1.89 -10.52
N VAL A 89 -8.07 1.83 -9.32
CA VAL A 89 -8.91 0.71 -8.86
C VAL A 89 -10.15 0.56 -9.75
N LEU A 90 -10.86 1.68 -10.00
CA LEU A 90 -12.06 1.66 -10.85
C LEU A 90 -11.73 1.21 -12.28
N LEU A 91 -10.65 1.72 -12.87
CA LEU A 91 -10.22 1.36 -14.21
C LEU A 91 -9.85 -0.14 -14.30
N SER A 92 -9.12 -0.64 -13.30
CA SER A 92 -8.75 -2.05 -13.21
C SER A 92 -9.98 -2.97 -13.13
N ILE A 93 -10.98 -2.60 -12.31
CA ILE A 93 -12.25 -3.34 -12.23
C ILE A 93 -13.01 -3.31 -13.57
N LYS A 94 -13.08 -2.15 -14.22
CA LYS A 94 -13.73 -2.03 -15.53
C LYS A 94 -13.07 -2.90 -16.61
N GLU A 95 -11.74 -2.96 -16.60
CA GLU A 95 -10.98 -3.80 -17.53
C GLU A 95 -11.28 -5.27 -17.31
N LEU A 96 -11.33 -5.75 -16.08
CA LEU A 96 -11.68 -7.15 -15.76
C LEU A 96 -13.09 -7.54 -16.24
N LYS A 97 -14.02 -6.59 -16.27
CA LYS A 97 -15.42 -6.83 -16.67
C LYS A 97 -15.66 -6.78 -18.18
N LYS A 98 -14.72 -6.25 -18.96
CA LYS A 98 -14.89 -6.08 -20.41
C LYS A 98 -14.77 -7.39 -21.23
N ASN A 99 -14.34 -8.48 -20.64
CA ASN A 99 -14.12 -9.78 -21.31
C ASN A 99 -14.85 -10.87 -20.53
#